data_446c0bdf75fc1ca245c271a8b57c241e
#
_entry.id   446c0bdf75fc1ca245c271a8b57c241e
#
_cell.length_a   1.000
_cell.length_b   1.000
_cell.length_c   1.000
_cell.angle_alpha   90.00
_cell.angle_beta   90.00
_cell.angle_gamma   90.00
#
_symmetry.space_group_name_H-M   'P 1'
#
loop_
_entity.id
_entity.type
_entity.pdbx_description
1 polymer ?
#
loop_
_entity_poly.entity_id
_entity_poly.type
_entity_poly.pdbx_seq_one_letter_code
_entity_poly.pdbx_strand_id
1 'polypeptide(L)'
;MFAKDVYLGRRERLARTMQGGLLLFLGNGIASYNYPDNNYPFRQDSTFLYLFGLDVEGLAAVIDIDHDQTIIFGDELTIDDIIWTGVQPSLADKSASVGVTVTRPMASLAGYLQQAMQQHQPIHFVPPYRGHSIMWMQELLGVPVDVAHPADAYVAGMPVATPSLELVYALADMRNHKAPEEIAEIAHAIDITVSMHEAAMRMVEPGMHEKDIAAAICQIAQRDGYYLSFPTICTNHGETLHNHGYIHRLADGEMLLLDAGAETEMHYAGDCTTTMPVGPTVTSRQQAIHSILLDTYQRATEMIRPGITYRECHVAAWANIAEGLKGLGLMKGDAMEAAEAGAVAMFMPHGLGHMMGLDVHDMENYGEVHVGYPRGMQKDTRFGFASLRLGRTLEPGFVFTVEPGIYFVPDLIDQWHAAGKFTDFICYDKLIAEGWKNFGGMRNEEDYLITADGATRVGRRKAGTLAEIAALRG
;
A
#
# COMPACT_ATOMS: atom_id res chain seq x y z
N MET A 1 16.02 11.63 6.74
CA MET A 1 15.26 12.89 6.50
C MET A 1 15.77 13.55 5.23
N PHE A 2 14.91 14.02 4.35
CA PHE A 2 15.30 14.78 3.15
C PHE A 2 15.86 16.17 3.54
N ALA A 3 16.46 16.85 2.56
CA ALA A 3 16.89 18.22 2.74
C ALA A 3 15.69 19.14 3.08
N LYS A 4 15.92 20.15 3.91
CA LYS A 4 14.91 21.12 4.37
C LYS A 4 14.05 21.68 3.23
N ASP A 5 14.68 21.99 2.10
CA ASP A 5 14.02 22.62 0.95
C ASP A 5 12.96 21.72 0.29
N VAL A 6 13.08 20.39 0.44
CA VAL A 6 12.05 19.43 -0.03
C VAL A 6 10.74 19.68 0.73
N TYR A 7 10.80 19.72 2.05
CA TYR A 7 9.61 19.95 2.89
C TYR A 7 9.03 21.36 2.73
N LEU A 8 9.88 22.36 2.62
CA LEU A 8 9.45 23.73 2.29
C LEU A 8 8.70 23.76 0.96
N GLY A 9 9.29 23.21 -0.11
CA GLY A 9 8.68 23.19 -1.43
C GLY A 9 7.34 22.43 -1.47
N ARG A 10 7.21 21.32 -0.72
CA ARG A 10 5.95 20.56 -0.60
C ARG A 10 4.86 21.40 0.05
N ARG A 11 5.14 22.04 1.18
CA ARG A 11 4.18 22.92 1.87
C ARG A 11 3.79 24.13 1.05
N GLU A 12 4.74 24.79 0.38
CA GLU A 12 4.46 25.90 -0.51
C GLU A 12 3.62 25.49 -1.72
N ARG A 13 3.90 24.33 -2.32
CA ARG A 13 3.09 23.77 -3.42
C ARG A 13 1.65 23.52 -2.95
N LEU A 14 1.49 22.90 -1.77
CA LEU A 14 0.18 22.63 -1.21
C LEU A 14 -0.58 23.94 -0.92
N ALA A 15 0.05 24.91 -0.25
CA ALA A 15 -0.57 26.20 0.07
C ALA A 15 -1.00 26.96 -1.21
N ARG A 16 -0.23 26.88 -2.29
CA ARG A 16 -0.62 27.48 -3.58
C ARG A 16 -1.79 26.78 -4.27
N THR A 17 -1.97 25.48 -4.02
CA THR A 17 -3.07 24.69 -4.61
C THR A 17 -4.38 24.97 -3.90
N MET A 18 -4.33 25.19 -2.58
CA MET A 18 -5.50 25.50 -1.75
C MET A 18 -5.86 26.99 -1.84
N GLN A 19 -7.14 27.31 -1.77
CA GLN A 19 -7.63 28.69 -1.97
C GLN A 19 -7.63 29.56 -0.71
N GLY A 20 -7.23 29.01 0.46
CA GLY A 20 -7.23 29.68 1.76
C GLY A 20 -7.56 28.71 2.88
N GLY A 21 -7.79 29.27 4.07
CA GLY A 21 -8.14 28.50 5.25
C GLY A 21 -6.93 27.91 6.00
N LEU A 22 -7.22 27.02 6.92
CA LEU A 22 -6.27 26.41 7.83
C LEU A 22 -6.17 24.91 7.51
N LEU A 23 -4.98 24.43 7.17
CA LEU A 23 -4.73 23.00 6.93
C LEU A 23 -4.22 22.38 8.23
N LEU A 24 -4.99 21.45 8.81
CA LEU A 24 -4.67 20.78 10.07
C LEU A 24 -4.15 19.37 9.79
N PHE A 25 -2.96 19.07 10.33
CA PHE A 25 -2.33 17.76 10.27
C PHE A 25 -2.02 17.27 11.68
N LEU A 26 -2.66 16.17 12.07
CA LEU A 26 -2.36 15.50 13.33
C LEU A 26 -1.29 14.45 13.10
N GLY A 27 -0.22 14.52 13.87
CA GLY A 27 0.75 13.44 13.94
C GLY A 27 0.19 12.26 14.77
N ASN A 28 0.85 11.12 14.65
CA ASN A 28 0.51 9.95 15.44
C ASN A 28 1.04 10.07 16.88
N GLY A 29 0.30 9.47 17.81
CA GLY A 29 0.77 9.14 19.14
C GLY A 29 1.23 7.68 19.22
N ILE A 30 1.80 7.31 20.36
CA ILE A 30 2.13 5.93 20.70
C ILE A 30 0.85 5.09 20.70
N ALA A 31 0.95 3.85 20.23
CA ALA A 31 -0.14 2.87 20.27
C ALA A 31 0.27 1.69 21.15
N SER A 32 -0.48 1.43 22.21
CA SER A 32 -0.24 0.30 23.11
C SER A 32 -0.66 -1.02 22.48
N TYR A 33 0.16 -2.06 22.65
CA TYR A 33 -0.13 -3.42 22.19
C TYR A 33 -1.18 -4.11 23.08
N ASN A 34 -0.94 -4.21 24.39
CA ASN A 34 -1.83 -4.91 25.31
C ASN A 34 -1.92 -4.26 26.72
N TYR A 35 -1.02 -3.36 27.07
CA TYR A 35 -1.07 -2.51 28.27
C TYR A 35 -0.29 -1.21 28.01
N PRO A 36 -0.49 -0.13 28.82
CA PRO A 36 -0.04 1.23 28.47
C PRO A 36 1.44 1.35 28.08
N ASP A 37 2.35 0.65 28.74
CA ASP A 37 3.79 0.77 28.52
C ASP A 37 4.35 -0.23 27.51
N ASN A 38 3.54 -1.18 27.02
CA ASN A 38 3.94 -2.10 25.96
C ASN A 38 3.46 -1.61 24.61
N ASN A 39 4.30 -0.86 23.91
CA ASN A 39 3.93 -0.17 22.70
C ASN A 39 4.40 -0.89 21.45
N TYR A 40 3.62 -0.72 20.37
CA TYR A 40 4.13 -0.99 19.02
C TYR A 40 5.29 -0.04 18.70
N PRO A 41 6.21 -0.42 17.79
CA PRO A 41 7.16 0.53 17.21
C PRO A 41 6.41 1.78 16.74
N PHE A 42 6.96 2.96 17.07
CA PHE A 42 6.33 4.21 16.67
C PHE A 42 6.39 4.36 15.15
N ARG A 43 5.32 4.81 14.56
CA ARG A 43 5.22 5.13 13.12
C ARG A 43 4.40 6.39 12.96
N GLN A 44 5.03 7.43 12.46
CA GLN A 44 4.37 8.71 12.21
C GLN A 44 3.34 8.60 11.07
N ASP A 45 2.34 9.47 11.07
CA ASP A 45 1.39 9.62 9.98
C ASP A 45 2.12 9.96 8.67
N SER A 46 1.77 9.27 7.59
CA SER A 46 2.47 9.41 6.30
C SER A 46 2.29 10.78 5.67
N THR A 47 1.14 11.45 5.86
CA THR A 47 0.93 12.83 5.39
C THR A 47 1.77 13.80 6.19
N PHE A 48 1.87 13.59 7.50
CA PHE A 48 2.73 14.37 8.37
C PHE A 48 4.21 14.22 7.98
N LEU A 49 4.67 12.99 7.76
CA LEU A 49 6.03 12.71 7.25
C LEU A 49 6.29 13.39 5.91
N TYR A 50 5.34 13.29 4.98
CA TYR A 50 5.47 13.88 3.65
C TYR A 50 5.69 15.40 3.70
N LEU A 51 4.95 16.09 4.57
CA LEU A 51 4.96 17.55 4.66
C LEU A 51 5.99 18.10 5.64
N PHE A 52 6.31 17.36 6.70
CA PHE A 52 7.13 17.87 7.81
C PHE A 52 8.37 17.01 8.10
N GLY A 53 8.43 15.76 7.66
CA GLY A 53 9.61 14.89 7.82
C GLY A 53 10.01 14.57 9.26
N LEU A 54 9.16 14.86 10.24
CA LEU A 54 9.44 14.65 11.66
C LEU A 54 8.79 13.35 12.12
N ASP A 55 9.61 12.34 12.34
CA ASP A 55 9.18 11.05 12.89
C ASP A 55 9.28 11.09 14.42
N VAL A 56 8.44 11.89 15.03
CA VAL A 56 8.36 12.11 16.48
C VAL A 56 6.89 12.09 16.90
N GLU A 57 6.60 11.42 17.98
CA GLU A 57 5.26 11.33 18.55
C GLU A 57 4.73 12.67 19.10
N GLY A 58 3.41 12.76 19.26
CA GLY A 58 2.79 13.88 19.97
C GLY A 58 2.90 15.23 19.29
N LEU A 59 3.04 15.25 17.96
CA LEU A 59 3.07 16.47 17.17
C LEU A 59 1.73 16.71 16.46
N ALA A 60 1.43 18.00 16.24
CA ALA A 60 0.44 18.44 15.27
C ALA A 60 1.01 19.61 14.49
N ALA A 61 0.50 19.86 13.30
CA ALA A 61 0.93 21.00 12.50
C ALA A 61 -0.27 21.71 11.85
N VAL A 62 -0.11 23.00 11.66
CA VAL A 62 -1.06 23.85 10.97
C VAL A 62 -0.31 24.61 9.88
N ILE A 63 -0.88 24.61 8.67
CA ILE A 63 -0.52 25.55 7.61
C ILE A 63 -1.69 26.54 7.51
N ASP A 64 -1.48 27.74 8.00
CA ASP A 64 -2.46 28.82 7.94
C ASP A 64 -2.19 29.66 6.69
N ILE A 65 -2.97 29.39 5.65
CA ILE A 65 -2.78 30.00 4.32
C ILE A 65 -3.11 31.50 4.38
N ASP A 66 -4.15 31.87 5.11
CA ASP A 66 -4.64 33.24 5.17
C ASP A 66 -3.64 34.18 5.87
N HIS A 67 -2.79 33.64 6.76
CA HIS A 67 -1.77 34.39 7.49
C HIS A 67 -0.33 34.05 7.05
N ASP A 68 -0.16 33.23 6.00
CA ASP A 68 1.15 32.79 5.49
C ASP A 68 2.06 32.24 6.61
N GLN A 69 1.51 31.34 7.42
CA GLN A 69 2.21 30.81 8.58
C GLN A 69 2.11 29.29 8.67
N THR A 70 3.25 28.64 8.90
CA THR A 70 3.30 27.23 9.28
C THR A 70 3.72 27.11 10.74
N ILE A 71 2.97 26.34 11.53
CA ILE A 71 3.18 26.17 12.98
C ILE A 71 3.27 24.68 13.27
N ILE A 72 4.27 24.26 14.06
CA ILE A 72 4.32 22.92 14.67
C ILE A 72 3.95 23.06 16.15
N PHE A 73 2.97 22.28 16.57
CA PHE A 73 2.55 22.13 17.96
C PHE A 73 3.15 20.86 18.54
N GLY A 74 3.70 20.96 19.76
CA GLY A 74 4.31 19.87 20.48
C GLY A 74 4.85 20.38 21.81
N ASP A 75 5.30 19.49 22.66
CA ASP A 75 5.85 19.85 23.96
C ASP A 75 7.35 19.54 24.02
N GLU A 76 8.07 20.31 24.83
CA GLU A 76 9.48 20.03 25.12
C GLU A 76 9.57 18.89 26.12
N LEU A 77 10.63 18.08 26.04
CA LEU A 77 10.86 17.01 26.98
C LEU A 77 11.06 17.54 28.40
N THR A 78 10.39 16.95 29.33
CA THR A 78 10.62 17.18 30.77
C THR A 78 11.89 16.45 31.23
N ILE A 79 12.36 16.73 32.44
CA ILE A 79 13.50 16.00 33.01
C ILE A 79 13.17 14.51 33.19
N ASP A 80 11.91 14.19 33.48
CA ASP A 80 11.46 12.80 33.60
C ASP A 80 11.52 12.09 32.25
N ASP A 81 11.05 12.72 31.17
CA ASP A 81 11.17 12.17 29.83
C ASP A 81 12.63 11.91 29.44
N ILE A 82 13.53 12.86 29.74
CA ILE A 82 14.97 12.74 29.48
C ILE A 82 15.60 11.56 30.25
N ILE A 83 15.14 11.29 31.47
CA ILE A 83 15.63 10.15 32.27
C ILE A 83 15.27 8.83 31.57
N TRP A 84 14.07 8.74 30.96
CA TRP A 84 13.59 7.52 30.33
C TRP A 84 14.01 7.36 28.88
N THR A 85 14.08 8.46 28.11
CA THR A 85 14.28 8.40 26.65
C THR A 85 15.58 9.02 26.16
N GLY A 86 16.35 9.65 27.07
CA GLY A 86 17.59 10.36 26.75
C GLY A 86 17.35 11.79 26.23
N VAL A 87 18.42 12.55 26.12
CA VAL A 87 18.40 13.93 25.59
C VAL A 87 18.13 13.92 24.10
N GLN A 88 17.17 14.74 23.66
CA GLN A 88 16.84 14.93 22.24
C GLN A 88 16.93 16.43 21.89
N PRO A 89 17.03 16.78 20.60
CA PRO A 89 16.92 18.16 20.13
C PRO A 89 15.58 18.78 20.56
N SER A 90 15.58 20.10 20.85
CA SER A 90 14.37 20.83 21.16
C SER A 90 13.32 20.77 20.05
N LEU A 91 12.05 21.05 20.35
CA LEU A 91 11.01 21.18 19.33
C LEU A 91 11.36 22.25 18.30
N ALA A 92 11.94 23.36 18.74
CA ALA A 92 12.39 24.43 17.85
C ALA A 92 13.51 23.95 16.89
N ASP A 93 14.50 23.20 17.37
CA ASP A 93 15.59 22.66 16.52
C ASP A 93 15.07 21.65 15.52
N LYS A 94 14.22 20.72 15.97
CA LYS A 94 13.55 19.73 15.09
C LYS A 94 12.76 20.45 13.98
N SER A 95 11.94 21.43 14.35
CA SER A 95 11.11 22.18 13.41
C SER A 95 11.94 23.01 12.43
N ALA A 96 13.03 23.66 12.88
CA ALA A 96 13.94 24.42 12.05
C ALA A 96 14.64 23.54 10.99
N SER A 97 14.91 22.27 11.32
CA SER A 97 15.55 21.32 10.39
C SER A 97 14.68 21.01 9.17
N VAL A 98 13.38 21.21 9.26
CA VAL A 98 12.40 21.02 8.18
C VAL A 98 11.80 22.36 7.69
N GLY A 99 12.40 23.48 8.08
CA GLY A 99 12.03 24.81 7.61
C GLY A 99 10.78 25.41 8.26
N VAL A 100 10.42 24.98 9.46
CA VAL A 100 9.37 25.61 10.27
C VAL A 100 10.05 26.36 11.43
N THR A 101 9.78 27.67 11.53
CA THR A 101 10.39 28.55 12.54
C THR A 101 9.46 28.89 13.69
N VAL A 102 8.17 28.56 13.57
CA VAL A 102 7.17 28.83 14.59
C VAL A 102 6.73 27.53 15.25
N THR A 103 6.97 27.43 16.55
CA THR A 103 6.52 26.30 17.36
C THR A 103 5.64 26.82 18.49
N ARG A 104 4.70 26.00 18.97
CA ARG A 104 3.82 26.32 20.10
C ARG A 104 3.61 25.06 20.96
N PRO A 105 3.36 25.23 22.27
CA PRO A 105 2.97 24.09 23.13
C PRO A 105 1.69 23.43 22.60
N MET A 106 1.60 22.10 22.70
CA MET A 106 0.43 21.33 22.25
C MET A 106 -0.87 21.85 22.87
N ALA A 107 -0.85 22.21 24.13
CA ALA A 107 -2.02 22.76 24.85
C ALA A 107 -2.62 24.02 24.19
N SER A 108 -1.86 24.74 23.33
CA SER A 108 -2.36 25.92 22.64
C SER A 108 -3.10 25.64 21.32
N LEU A 109 -3.07 24.39 20.82
CA LEU A 109 -3.71 24.00 19.56
C LEU A 109 -5.23 24.22 19.59
N ALA A 110 -5.89 23.74 20.63
CA ALA A 110 -7.35 23.90 20.76
C ALA A 110 -7.77 25.40 20.72
N GLY A 111 -7.06 26.26 21.44
CA GLY A 111 -7.32 27.70 21.42
C GLY A 111 -7.07 28.35 20.06
N TYR A 112 -6.04 27.88 19.32
CA TYR A 112 -5.75 28.36 17.97
C TYR A 112 -6.89 28.01 17.00
N LEU A 113 -7.36 26.75 17.03
CA LEU A 113 -8.49 26.31 16.20
C LEU A 113 -9.80 27.00 16.58
N GLN A 114 -10.06 27.22 17.86
CA GLN A 114 -11.23 27.98 18.32
C GLN A 114 -11.23 29.41 17.79
N GLN A 115 -10.08 30.07 17.75
CA GLN A 115 -9.97 31.40 17.16
C GLN A 115 -10.28 31.38 15.66
N ALA A 116 -9.76 30.42 14.91
CA ALA A 116 -10.07 30.24 13.49
C ALA A 116 -11.57 30.01 13.26
N MET A 117 -12.18 29.15 14.08
CA MET A 117 -13.63 28.89 14.03
C MET A 117 -14.47 30.13 14.33
N GLN A 118 -14.07 30.95 15.30
CA GLN A 118 -14.77 32.22 15.60
C GLN A 118 -14.67 33.23 14.43
N GLN A 119 -13.61 33.17 13.65
CA GLN A 119 -13.40 33.98 12.46
C GLN A 119 -14.04 33.37 11.20
N HIS A 120 -14.71 32.21 11.33
CA HIS A 120 -15.27 31.44 10.21
C HIS A 120 -14.21 31.04 9.16
N GLN A 121 -12.94 30.92 9.57
CA GLN A 121 -11.88 30.40 8.71
C GLN A 121 -12.10 28.90 8.47
N PRO A 122 -12.14 28.44 7.20
CA PRO A 122 -12.28 27.03 6.90
C PRO A 122 -11.12 26.20 7.47
N ILE A 123 -11.44 25.06 8.06
CA ILE A 123 -10.44 24.10 8.56
C ILE A 123 -10.48 22.88 7.65
N HIS A 124 -9.38 22.61 6.96
CA HIS A 124 -9.17 21.48 6.09
C HIS A 124 -8.36 20.42 6.83
N PHE A 125 -8.78 19.17 6.75
CA PHE A 125 -8.04 18.01 7.25
C PHE A 125 -8.28 16.80 6.34
N VAL A 126 -7.35 15.82 6.38
CA VAL A 126 -7.48 14.54 5.67
C VAL A 126 -8.20 13.52 6.55
N PRO A 127 -8.80 12.44 5.99
CA PRO A 127 -9.48 11.41 6.79
C PRO A 127 -8.54 10.79 7.83
N PRO A 128 -8.76 10.98 9.13
CA PRO A 128 -8.03 10.28 10.16
C PRO A 128 -8.45 8.79 10.19
N TYR A 129 -7.48 7.88 10.29
CA TYR A 129 -7.72 6.44 10.27
C TYR A 129 -7.53 5.75 11.63
N ARG A 130 -6.82 6.39 12.57
CA ARG A 130 -6.67 5.88 13.94
C ARG A 130 -7.82 6.38 14.82
N GLY A 131 -8.41 5.49 15.61
CA GLY A 131 -9.49 5.85 16.55
C GLY A 131 -9.12 7.01 17.48
N HIS A 132 -7.87 7.03 18.01
CA HIS A 132 -7.36 8.14 18.82
C HIS A 132 -7.39 9.47 18.05
N SER A 133 -6.92 9.49 16.81
CA SER A 133 -6.89 10.72 15.98
C SER A 133 -8.30 11.21 15.64
N ILE A 134 -9.26 10.27 15.45
CA ILE A 134 -10.68 10.62 15.22
C ILE A 134 -11.25 11.27 16.49
N MET A 135 -11.04 10.68 17.66
CA MET A 135 -11.53 11.22 18.94
C MET A 135 -10.91 12.58 19.23
N TRP A 136 -9.62 12.73 19.02
CA TRP A 136 -8.91 13.99 19.22
C TRP A 136 -9.41 15.08 18.26
N MET A 137 -9.61 14.76 16.98
CA MET A 137 -10.20 15.70 16.02
C MET A 137 -11.60 16.16 16.45
N GLN A 138 -12.45 15.23 16.95
CA GLN A 138 -13.77 15.57 17.46
C GLN A 138 -13.71 16.51 18.67
N GLU A 139 -12.76 16.28 19.59
CA GLU A 139 -12.53 17.14 20.74
C GLU A 139 -12.07 18.55 20.31
N LEU A 140 -11.11 18.63 19.39
CA LEU A 140 -10.58 19.90 18.86
C LEU A 140 -11.64 20.73 18.14
N LEU A 141 -12.50 20.10 17.35
CA LEU A 141 -13.53 20.79 16.56
C LEU A 141 -14.87 20.93 17.30
N GLY A 142 -15.07 20.19 18.41
CA GLY A 142 -16.31 20.24 19.20
C GLY A 142 -17.53 19.61 18.52
N VAL A 143 -17.35 18.84 17.45
CA VAL A 143 -18.42 18.18 16.68
C VAL A 143 -17.98 16.77 16.25
N PRO A 144 -18.92 15.85 15.93
CA PRO A 144 -18.59 14.57 15.33
C PRO A 144 -17.82 14.72 14.00
N VAL A 145 -16.98 13.76 13.68
CA VAL A 145 -16.23 13.69 12.41
C VAL A 145 -16.72 12.51 11.59
N ASP A 146 -17.19 12.77 10.37
CA ASP A 146 -17.51 11.72 9.38
C ASP A 146 -16.28 11.48 8.50
N VAL A 147 -15.55 10.41 8.78
CA VAL A 147 -14.31 10.06 8.05
C VAL A 147 -14.57 9.38 6.70
N ALA A 148 -15.79 8.87 6.49
CA ALA A 148 -16.12 8.05 5.33
C ALA A 148 -16.51 8.88 4.09
N HIS A 149 -16.97 10.12 4.30
CA HIS A 149 -17.50 10.96 3.25
C HIS A 149 -16.82 12.32 3.20
N PRO A 150 -15.59 12.41 2.64
CA PRO A 150 -14.93 13.69 2.42
C PRO A 150 -15.82 14.64 1.58
N ALA A 151 -15.89 15.88 2.01
CA ALA A 151 -16.75 16.90 1.39
C ALA A 151 -16.04 18.27 1.43
N ASP A 152 -16.77 19.33 1.67
CA ASP A 152 -16.18 20.66 1.86
C ASP A 152 -15.45 20.75 3.19
N ALA A 153 -14.55 21.78 3.31
CA ALA A 153 -13.86 22.05 4.55
C ALA A 153 -14.82 22.34 5.71
N TYR A 154 -14.40 22.00 6.93
CA TYR A 154 -15.18 22.36 8.11
C TYR A 154 -15.26 23.87 8.33
N VAL A 155 -16.47 24.36 8.53
CA VAL A 155 -16.75 25.75 8.94
C VAL A 155 -17.56 25.71 10.23
N ALA A 156 -17.23 26.58 11.18
CA ALA A 156 -17.94 26.62 12.48
C ALA A 156 -19.45 26.75 12.33
N GLY A 157 -20.18 25.96 13.13
CA GLY A 157 -21.65 25.87 13.05
C GLY A 157 -22.19 24.68 12.26
N MET A 158 -21.35 23.95 11.56
CA MET A 158 -21.74 22.67 10.93
C MET A 158 -21.99 21.60 12.04
N PRO A 159 -23.00 20.75 11.89
CA PRO A 159 -23.33 19.70 12.87
C PRO A 159 -22.31 18.54 12.86
N VAL A 160 -21.57 18.37 11.79
CA VAL A 160 -20.55 17.32 11.57
C VAL A 160 -19.37 17.95 10.81
N ALA A 161 -18.15 17.57 11.18
CA ALA A 161 -16.96 17.91 10.42
C ALA A 161 -16.65 16.77 9.43
N THR A 162 -16.32 17.13 8.20
CA THR A 162 -15.92 16.19 7.15
C THR A 162 -14.50 16.49 6.70
N PRO A 163 -13.69 15.48 6.34
CA PRO A 163 -12.41 15.70 5.68
C PRO A 163 -12.60 16.52 4.39
N SER A 164 -11.64 17.39 4.08
CA SER A 164 -11.71 18.24 2.91
C SER A 164 -11.36 17.47 1.64
N LEU A 165 -12.32 17.36 0.74
CA LEU A 165 -12.12 16.69 -0.54
C LEU A 165 -11.09 17.43 -1.42
N GLU A 166 -11.03 18.76 -1.33
CA GLU A 166 -10.04 19.57 -2.03
C GLU A 166 -8.61 19.26 -1.54
N LEU A 167 -8.42 19.19 -0.21
CA LEU A 167 -7.13 18.82 0.37
C LEU A 167 -6.73 17.38 0.03
N VAL A 168 -7.70 16.45 0.05
CA VAL A 168 -7.49 15.05 -0.35
C VAL A 168 -6.96 14.97 -1.78
N TYR A 169 -7.61 15.65 -2.74
CA TYR A 169 -7.14 15.65 -4.13
C TYR A 169 -5.80 16.37 -4.33
N ALA A 170 -5.57 17.48 -3.63
CA ALA A 170 -4.29 18.19 -3.71
C ALA A 170 -3.13 17.32 -3.24
N LEU A 171 -3.29 16.62 -2.12
CA LEU A 171 -2.27 15.71 -1.58
C LEU A 171 -2.14 14.43 -2.43
N ALA A 172 -3.25 13.86 -2.90
CA ALA A 172 -3.20 12.69 -3.77
C ALA A 172 -2.45 13.00 -5.08
N ASP A 173 -2.70 14.16 -5.69
CA ASP A 173 -1.95 14.59 -6.88
C ASP A 173 -0.45 14.77 -6.59
N MET A 174 -0.12 15.39 -5.46
CA MET A 174 1.27 15.59 -5.06
C MET A 174 2.01 14.29 -4.78
N ARG A 175 1.39 13.35 -4.05
CA ARG A 175 2.01 12.07 -3.64
C ARG A 175 1.99 11.02 -4.74
N ASN A 176 1.04 11.06 -5.67
CA ASN A 176 1.05 10.18 -6.84
C ASN A 176 2.26 10.45 -7.76
N HIS A 177 2.66 11.72 -7.91
CA HIS A 177 3.83 12.12 -8.70
C HIS A 177 5.08 12.15 -7.81
N LYS A 178 5.78 11.03 -7.73
CA LYS A 178 6.98 10.86 -6.90
C LYS A 178 8.12 11.76 -7.38
N ALA A 179 8.72 12.49 -6.44
CA ALA A 179 9.95 13.24 -6.68
C ALA A 179 11.17 12.30 -6.76
N PRO A 180 12.29 12.71 -7.37
CA PRO A 180 13.48 11.86 -7.51
C PRO A 180 14.00 11.29 -6.19
N GLU A 181 13.96 12.06 -5.10
CA GLU A 181 14.37 11.64 -3.77
C GLU A 181 13.43 10.55 -3.20
N GLU A 182 12.12 10.61 -3.49
CA GLU A 182 11.15 9.58 -3.10
C GLU A 182 11.39 8.29 -3.87
N ILE A 183 11.64 8.39 -5.17
CA ILE A 183 11.95 7.24 -6.03
C ILE A 183 13.23 6.53 -5.54
N ALA A 184 14.24 7.28 -5.10
CA ALA A 184 15.47 6.72 -4.54
C ALA A 184 15.22 5.96 -3.24
N GLU A 185 14.37 6.48 -2.34
CA GLU A 185 13.99 5.80 -1.10
C GLU A 185 13.16 4.55 -1.37
N ILE A 186 12.20 4.60 -2.29
CA ILE A 186 11.41 3.44 -2.70
C ILE A 186 12.32 2.37 -3.30
N ALA A 187 13.27 2.76 -4.17
CA ALA A 187 14.25 1.83 -4.73
C ALA A 187 15.09 1.15 -3.65
N HIS A 188 15.49 1.90 -2.60
CA HIS A 188 16.20 1.34 -1.45
C HIS A 188 15.33 0.34 -0.67
N ALA A 189 14.05 0.66 -0.41
CA ALA A 189 13.12 -0.25 0.23
C ALA A 189 12.95 -1.56 -0.57
N ILE A 190 12.84 -1.45 -1.90
CA ILE A 190 12.74 -2.60 -2.80
C ILE A 190 14.02 -3.43 -2.78
N ASP A 191 15.20 -2.83 -2.74
CA ASP A 191 16.48 -3.54 -2.66
C ASP A 191 16.59 -4.38 -1.39
N ILE A 192 16.10 -3.86 -0.25
CA ILE A 192 15.99 -4.60 1.01
C ILE A 192 14.96 -5.74 0.85
N THR A 193 13.79 -5.43 0.29
CA THR A 193 12.71 -6.39 0.02
C THR A 193 13.19 -7.55 -0.85
N VAL A 194 13.92 -7.28 -1.93
CA VAL A 194 14.53 -8.33 -2.77
C VAL A 194 15.51 -9.18 -1.97
N SER A 195 16.29 -8.59 -1.04
CA SER A 195 17.19 -9.36 -0.15
C SER A 195 16.42 -10.31 0.75
N MET A 196 15.23 -9.90 1.25
CA MET A 196 14.33 -10.75 2.03
C MET A 196 13.85 -11.95 1.20
N HIS A 197 13.38 -11.71 -0.02
CA HIS A 197 12.89 -12.75 -0.93
C HIS A 197 14.00 -13.73 -1.34
N GLU A 198 15.18 -13.24 -1.68
CA GLU A 198 16.33 -14.11 -2.00
C GLU A 198 16.78 -14.95 -0.81
N ALA A 199 16.73 -14.41 0.41
CA ALA A 199 17.03 -15.18 1.62
C ALA A 199 15.99 -16.29 1.83
N ALA A 200 14.70 -16.00 1.66
CA ALA A 200 13.64 -17.00 1.71
C ALA A 200 13.85 -18.10 0.64
N MET A 201 14.17 -17.72 -0.61
CA MET A 201 14.44 -18.66 -1.70
C MET A 201 15.59 -19.61 -1.37
N ARG A 202 16.66 -19.13 -0.73
CA ARG A 202 17.83 -19.94 -0.35
C ARG A 202 17.56 -20.88 0.81
N MET A 203 16.72 -20.45 1.78
CA MET A 203 16.56 -21.18 3.03
C MET A 203 15.41 -22.16 3.05
N VAL A 204 14.35 -21.94 2.22
CA VAL A 204 13.14 -22.76 2.30
C VAL A 204 13.43 -24.20 1.92
N GLU A 205 13.05 -25.12 2.83
CA GLU A 205 13.21 -26.56 2.64
C GLU A 205 12.05 -27.35 3.30
N PRO A 206 11.80 -28.60 2.86
CA PRO A 206 10.80 -29.46 3.47
C PRO A 206 11.07 -29.68 4.96
N GLY A 207 10.02 -29.56 5.77
CA GLY A 207 10.09 -29.72 7.22
C GLY A 207 10.13 -28.41 8.01
N MET A 208 10.45 -27.29 7.40
CA MET A 208 10.34 -25.96 8.02
C MET A 208 8.87 -25.57 8.23
N HIS A 209 8.63 -24.58 9.06
CA HIS A 209 7.32 -23.93 9.19
C HIS A 209 7.34 -22.56 8.49
N GLU A 210 6.17 -22.09 8.06
CA GLU A 210 5.98 -20.74 7.48
C GLU A 210 6.61 -19.65 8.36
N LYS A 211 6.44 -19.77 9.70
CA LYS A 211 7.02 -18.83 10.68
C LYS A 211 8.54 -18.75 10.68
N ASP A 212 9.24 -19.83 10.29
CA ASP A 212 10.71 -19.83 10.27
C ASP A 212 11.20 -18.90 9.15
N ILE A 213 10.52 -18.91 8.01
CA ILE A 213 10.77 -18.02 6.88
C ILE A 213 10.38 -16.59 7.24
N ALA A 214 9.15 -16.39 7.75
CA ALA A 214 8.66 -15.06 8.13
C ALA A 214 9.58 -14.37 9.16
N ALA A 215 10.08 -15.09 10.16
CA ALA A 215 11.02 -14.56 11.14
C ALA A 215 12.37 -14.17 10.53
N ALA A 216 12.90 -15.00 9.63
CA ALA A 216 14.19 -14.73 9.00
C ALA A 216 14.16 -13.48 8.10
N ILE A 217 13.10 -13.29 7.32
CA ILE A 217 12.97 -12.11 6.47
C ILE A 217 12.68 -10.84 7.27
N CYS A 218 11.91 -10.94 8.37
CA CYS A 218 11.68 -9.83 9.30
C CYS A 218 13.00 -9.32 9.91
N GLN A 219 13.94 -10.21 10.23
CA GLN A 219 15.28 -9.83 10.69
C GLN A 219 16.02 -8.98 9.65
N ILE A 220 15.90 -9.30 8.35
CA ILE A 220 16.55 -8.53 7.28
C ILE A 220 15.93 -7.14 7.18
N ALA A 221 14.58 -7.04 7.17
CA ALA A 221 13.88 -5.78 7.15
C ALA A 221 14.29 -4.86 8.31
N GLN A 222 14.43 -5.39 9.52
CA GLN A 222 14.84 -4.63 10.70
C GLN A 222 16.33 -4.26 10.73
N ARG A 223 17.19 -5.08 10.14
CA ARG A 223 18.64 -4.82 10.10
C ARG A 223 19.00 -3.78 9.05
N ASP A 224 18.40 -3.86 7.87
CA ASP A 224 18.80 -3.12 6.67
C ASP A 224 17.87 -1.93 6.37
N GLY A 225 16.67 -1.90 6.98
CA GLY A 225 15.67 -0.84 6.92
C GLY A 225 15.18 -0.44 8.31
N TYR A 226 13.87 -0.18 8.44
CA TYR A 226 13.22 0.11 9.71
C TYR A 226 12.39 -1.08 10.20
N TYR A 227 11.42 -1.53 9.41
CA TYR A 227 10.53 -2.64 9.73
C TYR A 227 9.91 -3.23 8.45
N LEU A 228 8.92 -4.10 8.59
CA LEU A 228 8.10 -4.58 7.47
C LEU A 228 7.15 -3.46 7.01
N SER A 229 6.99 -3.28 5.71
CA SER A 229 6.04 -2.32 5.13
C SER A 229 4.58 -2.72 5.36
N PHE A 230 4.33 -4.03 5.55
CA PHE A 230 3.02 -4.61 5.88
C PHE A 230 3.21 -5.98 6.56
N PRO A 231 2.16 -6.54 7.21
CA PRO A 231 2.23 -7.88 7.76
C PRO A 231 2.50 -8.92 6.68
N THR A 232 3.61 -9.63 6.78
CA THR A 232 4.06 -10.64 5.81
C THR A 232 2.98 -11.70 5.54
N ILE A 233 2.79 -12.06 4.29
CA ILE A 233 2.06 -13.25 3.86
C ILE A 233 3.10 -14.31 3.49
N CYS A 234 3.13 -15.42 4.20
CA CYS A 234 4.08 -16.51 3.98
C CYS A 234 3.35 -17.83 4.17
N THR A 235 2.91 -18.46 3.06
CA THR A 235 2.00 -19.59 3.16
C THR A 235 2.11 -20.58 2.01
N ASN A 236 1.93 -21.90 2.31
CA ASN A 236 1.71 -22.94 1.31
C ASN A 236 0.23 -23.00 0.85
N HIS A 237 -0.67 -22.22 1.46
CA HIS A 237 -2.07 -22.03 1.08
C HIS A 237 -2.23 -20.71 0.31
N GLY A 238 -1.58 -20.59 -0.86
CA GLY A 238 -1.59 -19.37 -1.66
C GLY A 238 -2.98 -18.92 -2.14
N GLU A 239 -4.00 -19.78 -2.07
CA GLU A 239 -5.40 -19.43 -2.35
C GLU A 239 -6.02 -18.55 -1.25
N THR A 240 -5.39 -18.45 -0.09
CA THR A 240 -5.76 -17.52 0.99
C THR A 240 -4.90 -16.27 0.88
N LEU A 241 -5.44 -15.21 0.27
CA LEU A 241 -4.68 -14.04 -0.18
C LEU A 241 -3.96 -13.28 0.94
N HIS A 242 -4.54 -13.22 2.15
CA HIS A 242 -3.95 -12.56 3.33
C HIS A 242 -3.80 -13.53 4.50
N ASN A 243 -3.01 -14.61 4.32
CA ASN A 243 -2.76 -15.60 5.37
C ASN A 243 -1.59 -15.16 6.26
N HIS A 244 -1.89 -14.71 7.47
CA HIS A 244 -0.90 -14.29 8.48
C HIS A 244 -0.73 -15.30 9.63
N GLY A 245 -1.22 -16.53 9.47
CA GLY A 245 -1.23 -17.52 10.54
C GLY A 245 0.12 -18.19 10.83
N TYR A 246 0.94 -18.39 9.81
CA TYR A 246 2.26 -19.05 9.84
C TYR A 246 2.30 -20.40 10.58
N ILE A 247 1.21 -21.16 10.50
CA ILE A 247 1.02 -22.38 11.31
C ILE A 247 1.40 -23.68 10.59
N HIS A 248 1.52 -23.63 9.26
CA HIS A 248 1.70 -24.84 8.47
C HIS A 248 3.16 -25.26 8.43
N ARG A 249 3.36 -26.58 8.32
CA ARG A 249 4.65 -27.17 8.03
C ARG A 249 4.77 -27.43 6.54
N LEU A 250 5.89 -27.01 5.97
CA LEU A 250 6.18 -27.09 4.55
C LEU A 250 6.64 -28.48 4.14
N ALA A 251 6.16 -28.99 3.00
CA ALA A 251 6.52 -30.32 2.47
C ALA A 251 7.06 -30.23 1.03
N ASP A 252 7.84 -31.24 0.63
CA ASP A 252 8.28 -31.34 -0.77
C ASP A 252 7.08 -31.50 -1.71
N GLY A 253 7.15 -30.85 -2.87
CA GLY A 253 6.05 -30.81 -3.84
C GLY A 253 5.03 -29.70 -3.59
N GLU A 254 5.16 -28.94 -2.51
CA GLU A 254 4.36 -27.73 -2.26
C GLU A 254 5.02 -26.49 -2.84
N MET A 255 4.21 -25.44 -3.04
CA MET A 255 4.66 -24.09 -3.35
C MET A 255 4.46 -23.19 -2.13
N LEU A 256 5.44 -22.35 -1.84
CA LEU A 256 5.34 -21.28 -0.85
C LEU A 256 5.10 -19.95 -1.56
N LEU A 257 3.98 -19.31 -1.26
CA LEU A 257 3.73 -17.91 -1.64
C LEU A 257 4.27 -17.04 -0.52
N LEU A 258 5.23 -16.19 -0.86
CA LEU A 258 5.79 -15.16 0.00
C LEU A 258 5.45 -13.79 -0.60
N ASP A 259 4.74 -12.99 0.18
CA ASP A 259 4.42 -11.61 -0.13
C ASP A 259 4.85 -10.76 1.07
N ALA A 260 5.87 -9.94 0.85
CA ALA A 260 6.56 -9.23 1.91
C ALA A 260 7.32 -8.03 1.35
N GLY A 261 7.43 -7.00 2.18
CA GLY A 261 8.19 -5.80 1.88
C GLY A 261 8.86 -5.20 3.11
N ALA A 262 9.89 -4.40 2.86
CA ALA A 262 10.58 -3.62 3.87
C ALA A 262 10.20 -2.13 3.78
N GLU A 263 10.20 -1.47 4.91
CA GLU A 263 10.12 -0.01 5.05
C GLU A 263 11.52 0.54 5.34
N THR A 264 11.92 1.63 4.68
CA THR A 264 13.19 2.32 5.01
C THR A 264 13.08 3.08 6.33
N GLU A 265 14.19 3.59 6.87
CA GLU A 265 14.18 4.52 8.01
C GLU A 265 13.39 5.82 7.74
N MET A 266 13.13 6.13 6.49
CA MET A 266 12.27 7.24 6.07
C MET A 266 10.83 6.83 5.79
N HIS A 267 10.49 5.60 6.09
CA HIS A 267 9.16 5.01 5.95
C HIS A 267 8.64 4.89 4.51
N TYR A 268 9.51 4.87 3.51
CA TYR A 268 9.11 4.48 2.17
C TYR A 268 9.05 2.96 2.05
N ALA A 269 7.97 2.48 1.46
CA ALA A 269 7.66 1.06 1.36
C ALA A 269 8.24 0.42 0.10
N GLY A 270 8.61 -0.85 0.21
CA GLY A 270 8.81 -1.76 -0.92
C GLY A 270 7.78 -2.87 -0.84
N ASP A 271 7.45 -3.47 -1.97
CA ASP A 271 6.47 -4.55 -2.11
C ASP A 271 6.91 -5.57 -3.15
N CYS A 272 6.86 -6.84 -2.81
CA CYS A 272 7.12 -7.93 -3.74
C CYS A 272 6.37 -9.20 -3.34
N THR A 273 5.91 -9.94 -4.34
CA THR A 273 5.47 -11.33 -4.14
C THR A 273 6.31 -12.29 -4.97
N THR A 274 6.65 -13.42 -4.38
CA THR A 274 7.27 -14.57 -5.07
C THR A 274 6.58 -15.85 -4.65
N THR A 275 6.21 -16.69 -5.63
CA THR A 275 5.82 -18.06 -5.36
C THR A 275 6.97 -18.99 -5.74
N MET A 276 7.44 -19.79 -4.76
CA MET A 276 8.61 -20.62 -4.91
C MET A 276 8.36 -22.08 -4.48
N PRO A 277 9.02 -23.09 -5.10
CA PRO A 277 8.93 -24.47 -4.63
C PRO A 277 9.53 -24.61 -3.23
N VAL A 278 8.92 -25.40 -2.36
CA VAL A 278 9.49 -25.74 -1.04
C VAL A 278 10.69 -26.67 -1.18
N GLY A 279 10.57 -27.71 -1.99
CA GLY A 279 11.65 -28.68 -2.26
C GLY A 279 12.02 -28.75 -3.73
N PRO A 280 12.76 -29.80 -4.14
CA PRO A 280 13.17 -29.98 -5.54
C PRO A 280 12.02 -30.44 -6.45
N THR A 281 10.93 -30.95 -5.90
CA THR A 281 9.82 -31.52 -6.68
C THR A 281 8.86 -30.43 -7.13
N VAL A 282 8.71 -30.27 -8.44
CA VAL A 282 7.74 -29.37 -9.06
C VAL A 282 6.87 -30.14 -10.03
N THR A 283 5.56 -30.12 -9.84
CA THR A 283 4.61 -30.82 -10.70
C THR A 283 4.42 -30.11 -12.04
N SER A 284 3.96 -30.85 -13.06
CA SER A 284 3.63 -30.25 -14.38
C SER A 284 2.51 -29.19 -14.28
N ARG A 285 1.58 -29.34 -13.33
CA ARG A 285 0.53 -28.33 -13.08
C ARG A 285 1.10 -27.05 -12.51
N GLN A 286 2.01 -27.15 -11.53
CA GLN A 286 2.70 -26.00 -10.95
C GLN A 286 3.52 -25.28 -12.01
N GLN A 287 4.28 -26.01 -12.85
CA GLN A 287 5.02 -25.42 -13.96
C GLN A 287 4.10 -24.68 -14.94
N ALA A 288 2.95 -25.28 -15.31
CA ALA A 288 2.00 -24.68 -16.24
C ALA A 288 1.39 -23.38 -15.68
N ILE A 289 0.89 -23.39 -14.44
CA ILE A 289 0.31 -22.19 -13.81
C ILE A 289 1.37 -21.11 -13.62
N HIS A 290 2.58 -21.47 -13.15
CA HIS A 290 3.69 -20.53 -13.02
C HIS A 290 4.09 -19.90 -14.36
N SER A 291 4.09 -20.67 -15.44
CA SER A 291 4.37 -20.16 -16.79
C SER A 291 3.30 -19.16 -17.26
N ILE A 292 2.01 -19.47 -17.04
CA ILE A 292 0.91 -18.54 -17.36
C ILE A 292 1.05 -17.25 -16.55
N LEU A 293 1.38 -17.37 -15.28
CA LEU A 293 1.56 -16.23 -14.37
C LEU A 293 2.69 -15.31 -14.84
N LEU A 294 3.86 -15.87 -15.17
CA LEU A 294 5.01 -15.09 -15.66
C LEU A 294 4.76 -14.46 -17.02
N ASP A 295 4.09 -15.16 -17.95
CA ASP A 295 3.69 -14.59 -19.24
C ASP A 295 2.71 -13.43 -19.05
N THR A 296 1.76 -13.58 -18.12
CA THR A 296 0.82 -12.50 -17.75
C THR A 296 1.55 -11.28 -17.17
N TYR A 297 2.48 -11.52 -16.26
CA TYR A 297 3.30 -10.46 -15.66
C TYR A 297 4.13 -9.73 -16.74
N GLN A 298 4.82 -10.48 -17.60
CA GLN A 298 5.64 -9.90 -18.67
C GLN A 298 4.80 -9.04 -19.61
N ARG A 299 3.68 -9.55 -20.10
CA ARG A 299 2.78 -8.81 -21.01
C ARG A 299 2.18 -7.56 -20.35
N ALA A 300 1.81 -7.66 -19.08
CA ALA A 300 1.32 -6.50 -18.33
C ALA A 300 2.39 -5.42 -18.25
N THR A 301 3.64 -5.78 -17.93
CA THR A 301 4.75 -4.82 -17.81
C THR A 301 5.16 -4.21 -19.17
N GLU A 302 5.08 -4.96 -20.27
CA GLU A 302 5.32 -4.45 -21.63
C GLU A 302 4.24 -3.48 -22.10
N MET A 303 3.01 -3.60 -21.57
CA MET A 303 1.88 -2.75 -21.94
C MET A 303 1.91 -1.40 -21.23
N ILE A 304 2.51 -1.33 -20.03
CA ILE A 304 2.52 -0.16 -19.16
C ILE A 304 3.32 0.98 -19.81
N ARG A 305 2.65 2.15 -19.98
CA ARG A 305 3.24 3.38 -20.50
C ARG A 305 2.38 4.60 -20.14
N PRO A 306 2.89 5.82 -20.27
CA PRO A 306 2.07 7.02 -20.11
C PRO A 306 0.85 7.00 -21.03
N GLY A 307 -0.29 7.45 -20.52
CA GLY A 307 -1.52 7.63 -21.28
C GLY A 307 -2.44 6.40 -21.37
N ILE A 308 -1.97 5.19 -21.00
CA ILE A 308 -2.85 4.02 -20.85
C ILE A 308 -3.54 4.07 -19.48
N THR A 309 -4.75 3.56 -19.38
CA THR A 309 -5.38 3.37 -18.06
C THR A 309 -4.89 2.06 -17.42
N TYR A 310 -4.68 2.06 -16.11
CA TYR A 310 -4.29 0.82 -15.43
C TYR A 310 -5.41 -0.22 -15.44
N ARG A 311 -6.68 0.23 -15.59
CA ARG A 311 -7.82 -0.67 -15.84
C ARG A 311 -7.65 -1.45 -17.14
N GLU A 312 -7.16 -0.84 -18.23
CA GLU A 312 -6.88 -1.55 -19.49
C GLU A 312 -5.79 -2.60 -19.30
N CYS A 313 -4.74 -2.29 -18.53
CA CYS A 313 -3.70 -3.25 -18.17
C CYS A 313 -4.27 -4.42 -17.34
N HIS A 314 -5.15 -4.15 -16.39
CA HIS A 314 -5.82 -5.17 -15.58
C HIS A 314 -6.68 -6.11 -16.43
N VAL A 315 -7.52 -5.59 -17.32
CA VAL A 315 -8.37 -6.40 -18.21
C VAL A 315 -7.52 -7.24 -19.16
N ALA A 316 -6.43 -6.67 -19.70
CA ALA A 316 -5.49 -7.40 -20.55
C ALA A 316 -4.78 -8.53 -19.80
N ALA A 317 -4.38 -8.31 -18.54
CA ALA A 317 -3.82 -9.35 -17.68
C ALA A 317 -4.83 -10.47 -17.43
N TRP A 318 -6.09 -10.15 -17.15
CA TRP A 318 -7.16 -11.13 -17.04
C TRP A 318 -7.38 -11.91 -18.33
N ALA A 319 -7.38 -11.26 -19.51
CA ALA A 319 -7.52 -11.93 -20.79
C ALA A 319 -6.35 -12.90 -21.02
N ASN A 320 -5.13 -12.54 -20.63
CA ASN A 320 -3.97 -13.42 -20.75
C ASN A 320 -4.07 -14.65 -19.83
N ILE A 321 -4.53 -14.47 -18.58
CA ILE A 321 -4.84 -15.57 -17.65
C ILE A 321 -5.90 -16.50 -18.27
N ALA A 322 -6.98 -15.94 -18.81
CA ALA A 322 -8.04 -16.72 -19.46
C ALA A 322 -7.51 -17.55 -20.62
N GLU A 323 -6.67 -16.98 -21.49
CA GLU A 323 -6.07 -17.70 -22.63
C GLU A 323 -5.15 -18.82 -22.16
N GLY A 324 -4.32 -18.58 -21.14
CA GLY A 324 -3.49 -19.62 -20.53
C GLY A 324 -4.30 -20.76 -19.93
N LEU A 325 -5.36 -20.44 -19.18
CA LEU A 325 -6.27 -21.42 -18.58
C LEU A 325 -7.09 -22.17 -19.63
N LYS A 326 -7.41 -21.55 -20.80
CA LYS A 326 -7.98 -22.26 -21.96
C LYS A 326 -7.03 -23.32 -22.50
N GLY A 327 -5.73 -23.02 -22.59
CA GLY A 327 -4.72 -24.00 -22.99
C GLY A 327 -4.70 -25.25 -22.08
N LEU A 328 -5.08 -25.08 -20.80
CA LEU A 328 -5.25 -26.18 -19.86
C LEU A 328 -6.66 -26.79 -19.89
N GLY A 329 -7.61 -26.22 -20.65
CA GLY A 329 -9.00 -26.61 -20.73
C GLY A 329 -9.83 -26.26 -19.47
N LEU A 330 -9.36 -25.33 -18.66
CA LEU A 330 -10.05 -24.86 -17.44
C LEU A 330 -11.00 -23.69 -17.75
N MET A 331 -10.73 -22.96 -18.81
CA MET A 331 -11.60 -21.95 -19.41
C MET A 331 -11.91 -22.27 -20.88
N LYS A 332 -12.88 -21.56 -21.47
CA LYS A 332 -13.33 -21.66 -22.86
C LYS A 332 -13.90 -20.32 -23.34
N GLY A 333 -14.29 -20.22 -24.59
CA GLY A 333 -14.82 -19.00 -25.20
C GLY A 333 -13.73 -17.98 -25.54
N ASP A 334 -14.14 -16.74 -25.81
CA ASP A 334 -13.21 -15.64 -26.05
C ASP A 334 -12.61 -15.13 -24.73
N ALA A 335 -11.29 -14.95 -24.71
CA ALA A 335 -10.57 -14.59 -23.49
C ALA A 335 -10.83 -13.13 -23.07
N MET A 336 -10.97 -12.21 -24.05
CA MET A 336 -11.25 -10.81 -23.77
C MET A 336 -12.70 -10.62 -23.30
N GLU A 337 -13.65 -11.33 -23.93
CA GLU A 337 -15.05 -11.33 -23.47
C GLU A 337 -15.16 -11.89 -22.05
N ALA A 338 -14.43 -12.98 -21.73
CA ALA A 338 -14.40 -13.54 -20.38
C ALA A 338 -13.84 -12.53 -19.33
N ALA A 339 -12.79 -11.79 -19.70
CA ALA A 339 -12.19 -10.75 -18.85
C ALA A 339 -13.16 -9.59 -18.62
N GLU A 340 -13.73 -9.01 -19.69
CA GLU A 340 -14.68 -7.89 -19.57
C GLU A 340 -15.98 -8.29 -18.83
N ALA A 341 -16.43 -9.52 -18.99
CA ALA A 341 -17.55 -10.05 -18.23
C ALA A 341 -17.26 -10.22 -16.73
N GLY A 342 -15.98 -10.36 -16.35
CA GLY A 342 -15.53 -10.61 -14.98
C GLY A 342 -15.43 -12.09 -14.61
N ALA A 343 -15.46 -13.01 -15.59
CA ALA A 343 -15.35 -14.45 -15.33
C ALA A 343 -13.98 -14.83 -14.74
N VAL A 344 -12.92 -14.10 -15.10
CA VAL A 344 -11.54 -14.34 -14.64
C VAL A 344 -11.36 -14.00 -13.15
N ALA A 345 -12.25 -13.20 -12.57
CA ALA A 345 -12.23 -12.89 -11.14
C ALA A 345 -12.35 -14.13 -10.24
N MET A 346 -12.83 -15.26 -10.75
CA MET A 346 -12.78 -16.54 -10.03
C MET A 346 -11.34 -16.98 -9.76
N PHE A 347 -10.41 -16.67 -10.67
CA PHE A 347 -9.01 -17.06 -10.58
C PHE A 347 -8.09 -15.92 -10.12
N MET A 348 -8.49 -14.66 -10.32
CA MET A 348 -7.77 -13.46 -9.85
C MET A 348 -8.79 -12.45 -9.29
N PRO A 349 -9.18 -12.58 -8.02
CA PRO A 349 -10.24 -11.75 -7.42
C PRO A 349 -9.78 -10.36 -6.97
N HIS A 350 -8.51 -10.00 -7.16
CA HIS A 350 -7.92 -8.71 -6.79
C HIS A 350 -7.49 -7.88 -8.01
N GLY A 351 -7.11 -6.63 -7.78
CA GLY A 351 -6.57 -5.74 -8.81
C GLY A 351 -5.19 -6.17 -9.30
N LEU A 352 -4.77 -5.65 -10.46
CA LEU A 352 -3.42 -5.89 -10.99
C LEU A 352 -2.34 -5.16 -10.17
N GLY A 353 -2.72 -4.16 -9.35
CA GLY A 353 -1.80 -3.43 -8.49
C GLY A 353 -2.42 -2.15 -7.93
N HIS A 354 -1.60 -1.42 -7.19
CA HIS A 354 -1.95 -0.20 -6.45
C HIS A 354 -0.79 0.80 -6.47
N MET A 355 -1.10 2.07 -6.16
CA MET A 355 -0.07 3.09 -5.92
C MET A 355 0.74 2.71 -4.68
N MET A 356 2.03 3.01 -4.70
CA MET A 356 2.98 2.76 -3.61
C MET A 356 3.78 4.02 -3.28
N GLY A 357 4.23 4.16 -2.04
CA GLY A 357 5.00 5.31 -1.59
C GLY A 357 5.41 5.24 -0.12
N LEU A 358 4.99 6.22 0.68
CA LEU A 358 5.12 6.21 2.15
C LEU A 358 4.24 5.14 2.80
N ASP A 359 3.19 4.71 2.12
CA ASP A 359 2.41 3.54 2.50
C ASP A 359 2.49 2.52 1.37
N VAL A 360 2.41 1.24 1.69
CA VAL A 360 2.38 0.17 0.67
C VAL A 360 1.15 0.33 -0.23
N HIS A 361 -0.05 0.49 0.35
CA HIS A 361 -1.23 1.03 -0.32
C HIS A 361 -1.26 2.54 -0.11
N ASP A 362 -0.58 3.28 -0.98
CA ASP A 362 -0.33 4.71 -0.74
C ASP A 362 -1.63 5.50 -0.62
N MET A 363 -1.79 6.23 0.49
CA MET A 363 -2.95 7.08 0.80
C MET A 363 -4.29 6.33 0.86
N GLU A 364 -4.30 5.07 1.30
CA GLU A 364 -5.55 4.28 1.39
C GLU A 364 -6.63 4.98 2.24
N ASN A 365 -6.21 5.67 3.32
CA ASN A 365 -7.11 6.43 4.18
C ASN A 365 -7.82 7.60 3.49
N TYR A 366 -7.31 8.12 2.37
CA TYR A 366 -7.99 9.16 1.58
C TYR A 366 -9.19 8.60 0.81
N GLY A 367 -9.25 7.28 0.64
CA GLY A 367 -10.22 6.56 -0.17
C GLY A 367 -9.70 6.26 -1.57
N GLU A 368 -9.74 5.00 -1.95
CA GLU A 368 -9.19 4.48 -3.22
C GLU A 368 -9.69 5.25 -4.46
N VAL A 369 -10.96 5.69 -4.45
CA VAL A 369 -11.55 6.44 -5.57
C VAL A 369 -10.91 7.83 -5.75
N HIS A 370 -10.34 8.40 -4.70
CA HIS A 370 -9.70 9.72 -4.77
C HIS A 370 -8.23 9.63 -5.16
N VAL A 371 -7.59 8.49 -4.92
CA VAL A 371 -6.18 8.25 -5.21
C VAL A 371 -5.99 7.59 -6.58
N GLY A 372 -6.68 6.47 -6.79
CA GLY A 372 -6.48 5.59 -7.94
C GLY A 372 -7.42 5.84 -9.12
N TYR A 373 -8.33 6.82 -9.04
CA TYR A 373 -9.30 7.11 -10.10
C TYR A 373 -9.38 8.60 -10.42
N PRO A 374 -9.79 8.99 -11.65
CA PRO A 374 -10.04 10.38 -11.97
C PRO A 374 -11.16 10.96 -11.09
N ARG A 375 -11.06 12.25 -10.79
CA ARG A 375 -12.06 12.97 -9.98
C ARG A 375 -13.48 12.78 -10.56
N GLY A 376 -14.41 12.33 -9.71
CA GLY A 376 -15.82 12.12 -10.07
C GLY A 376 -16.11 10.80 -10.79
N MET A 377 -15.10 9.98 -11.07
CA MET A 377 -15.32 8.63 -11.64
C MET A 377 -15.85 7.69 -10.57
N GLN A 378 -16.83 6.86 -10.96
CA GLN A 378 -17.33 5.79 -10.11
C GLN A 378 -16.51 4.53 -10.32
N LYS A 379 -16.14 3.86 -9.21
CA LYS A 379 -15.46 2.57 -9.24
C LYS A 379 -16.44 1.47 -9.68
N ASP A 380 -15.96 0.53 -10.48
CA ASP A 380 -16.73 -0.67 -10.84
C ASP A 380 -16.95 -1.54 -9.59
N THR A 381 -18.22 -1.87 -9.28
CA THR A 381 -18.59 -2.62 -8.07
C THR A 381 -18.70 -4.13 -8.30
N ARG A 382 -18.48 -4.62 -9.54
CA ARG A 382 -18.48 -6.06 -9.83
C ARG A 382 -17.34 -6.75 -9.10
N PHE A 383 -17.60 -7.99 -8.65
CA PHE A 383 -16.58 -8.82 -7.99
C PHE A 383 -15.29 -8.91 -8.83
N GLY A 384 -14.15 -8.77 -8.21
CA GLY A 384 -12.83 -8.64 -8.85
C GLY A 384 -12.51 -7.19 -9.26
N PHE A 385 -13.36 -6.54 -10.07
CA PHE A 385 -13.19 -5.12 -10.41
C PHE A 385 -13.29 -4.20 -9.19
N ALA A 386 -14.15 -4.54 -8.23
CA ALA A 386 -14.29 -3.79 -6.98
C ALA A 386 -12.99 -3.76 -6.16
N SER A 387 -12.08 -4.71 -6.38
CA SER A 387 -10.77 -4.78 -5.71
C SER A 387 -9.65 -4.07 -6.50
N LEU A 388 -9.93 -3.50 -7.67
CA LEU A 388 -8.95 -2.73 -8.44
C LEU A 388 -8.75 -1.36 -7.78
N ARG A 389 -7.60 -1.16 -7.12
CA ARG A 389 -7.27 0.07 -6.39
C ARG A 389 -6.80 1.20 -7.32
N LEU A 390 -6.16 0.85 -8.44
CA LEU A 390 -5.65 1.78 -9.45
C LEU A 390 -6.33 1.51 -10.79
N GLY A 391 -7.13 2.46 -11.28
CA GLY A 391 -7.85 2.36 -12.54
C GLY A 391 -7.67 3.58 -13.46
N ARG A 392 -6.95 4.62 -13.00
CA ARG A 392 -6.73 5.87 -13.74
C ARG A 392 -5.69 5.74 -14.85
N THR A 393 -5.61 6.75 -15.69
CA THR A 393 -4.53 6.93 -16.66
C THR A 393 -3.19 7.03 -15.95
N LEU A 394 -2.20 6.29 -16.44
CA LEU A 394 -0.83 6.32 -15.93
C LEU A 394 -0.11 7.58 -16.40
N GLU A 395 0.58 8.24 -15.48
CA GLU A 395 1.29 9.49 -15.70
C GLU A 395 2.75 9.37 -15.25
N PRO A 396 3.70 10.08 -15.90
CA PRO A 396 5.10 10.09 -15.45
C PRO A 396 5.24 10.48 -13.98
N GLY A 397 6.04 9.73 -13.23
CA GLY A 397 6.22 9.91 -11.79
C GLY A 397 5.37 8.99 -10.92
N PHE A 398 4.40 8.25 -11.48
CA PHE A 398 3.66 7.25 -10.73
C PHE A 398 4.54 6.04 -10.41
N VAL A 399 4.50 5.60 -9.14
CA VAL A 399 5.09 4.33 -8.69
C VAL A 399 3.95 3.44 -8.18
N PHE A 400 3.92 2.19 -8.66
CA PHE A 400 2.85 1.24 -8.37
C PHE A 400 3.31 -0.20 -8.57
N THR A 401 2.57 -1.15 -8.01
CA THR A 401 2.81 -2.59 -8.13
C THR A 401 2.26 -3.18 -9.41
N VAL A 402 2.84 -4.28 -9.89
CA VAL A 402 2.31 -5.17 -10.93
C VAL A 402 2.33 -6.59 -10.36
N GLU A 403 1.15 -7.08 -9.96
CA GLU A 403 0.99 -8.27 -9.09
C GLU A 403 -0.04 -9.28 -9.61
N PRO A 404 0.03 -9.78 -10.85
CA PRO A 404 -0.91 -10.80 -11.27
C PRO A 404 -0.82 -12.04 -10.37
N GLY A 405 -1.96 -12.68 -10.14
CA GLY A 405 -2.08 -13.91 -9.38
C GLY A 405 -3.06 -14.89 -10.02
N ILE A 406 -2.89 -16.18 -9.75
CA ILE A 406 -3.80 -17.23 -10.19
C ILE A 406 -4.11 -18.13 -9.00
N TYR A 407 -5.38 -18.14 -8.58
CA TYR A 407 -5.82 -18.84 -7.38
C TYR A 407 -6.97 -19.78 -7.67
N PHE A 408 -7.01 -20.90 -6.96
CA PHE A 408 -8.09 -21.86 -7.00
C PHE A 408 -8.71 -21.96 -5.60
N VAL A 409 -9.67 -21.06 -5.34
CA VAL A 409 -10.36 -20.96 -4.04
C VAL A 409 -11.53 -21.96 -4.03
N PRO A 410 -11.49 -23.06 -3.23
CA PRO A 410 -12.49 -24.11 -3.31
C PRO A 410 -13.92 -23.64 -3.11
N ASP A 411 -14.16 -22.83 -2.09
CA ASP A 411 -15.50 -22.33 -1.75
C ASP A 411 -16.06 -21.38 -2.82
N LEU A 412 -15.21 -20.54 -3.44
CA LEU A 412 -15.61 -19.65 -4.52
C LEU A 412 -16.00 -20.44 -5.77
N ILE A 413 -15.22 -21.48 -6.11
CA ILE A 413 -15.50 -22.39 -7.23
C ILE A 413 -16.83 -23.09 -7.01
N ASP A 414 -17.04 -23.68 -5.82
CA ASP A 414 -18.27 -24.39 -5.48
C ASP A 414 -19.50 -23.44 -5.49
N GLN A 415 -19.35 -22.23 -4.94
CA GLN A 415 -20.42 -21.22 -4.93
C GLN A 415 -20.81 -20.78 -6.36
N TRP A 416 -19.82 -20.47 -7.20
CA TRP A 416 -20.09 -20.01 -8.56
C TRP A 416 -20.63 -21.13 -9.45
N HIS A 417 -20.12 -22.36 -9.27
CA HIS A 417 -20.65 -23.53 -9.95
C HIS A 417 -22.12 -23.77 -9.59
N ALA A 418 -22.46 -23.80 -8.30
CA ALA A 418 -23.85 -23.98 -7.85
C ALA A 418 -24.79 -22.87 -8.36
N ALA A 419 -24.30 -21.65 -8.54
CA ALA A 419 -25.03 -20.51 -9.09
C ALA A 419 -25.07 -20.49 -10.64
N GLY A 420 -24.37 -21.41 -11.32
CA GLY A 420 -24.27 -21.42 -12.79
C GLY A 420 -23.60 -20.18 -13.38
N LYS A 421 -22.71 -19.50 -12.61
CA LYS A 421 -22.05 -18.27 -13.06
C LYS A 421 -21.03 -18.58 -14.14
N PHE A 422 -21.02 -17.78 -15.21
CA PHE A 422 -20.01 -17.81 -16.27
C PHE A 422 -19.75 -19.19 -16.88
N THR A 423 -20.77 -20.03 -16.98
CA THR A 423 -20.67 -21.39 -17.57
C THR A 423 -20.26 -21.36 -19.04
N ASP A 424 -20.40 -20.23 -19.74
CA ASP A 424 -19.91 -20.03 -21.09
C ASP A 424 -18.39 -19.85 -21.16
N PHE A 425 -17.77 -19.51 -20.04
CA PHE A 425 -16.33 -19.25 -19.95
C PHE A 425 -15.56 -20.23 -19.05
N ILE A 426 -16.19 -20.82 -18.02
CA ILE A 426 -15.54 -21.64 -17.01
C ILE A 426 -15.93 -23.12 -17.21
N CYS A 427 -14.92 -24.01 -17.16
CA CYS A 427 -15.08 -25.45 -17.29
C CYS A 427 -15.12 -26.13 -15.91
N TYR A 428 -16.23 -25.94 -15.16
CA TYR A 428 -16.39 -26.46 -13.78
C TYR A 428 -16.17 -27.97 -13.63
N ASP A 429 -16.72 -28.76 -14.58
CA ASP A 429 -16.58 -30.22 -14.54
C ASP A 429 -15.11 -30.62 -14.49
N LYS A 430 -14.28 -29.99 -15.30
CA LYS A 430 -12.84 -30.27 -15.35
C LYS A 430 -12.12 -29.79 -14.08
N LEU A 431 -12.45 -28.58 -13.61
CA LEU A 431 -11.90 -28.02 -12.35
C LEU A 431 -12.12 -28.98 -11.17
N ILE A 432 -13.31 -29.57 -11.09
CA ILE A 432 -13.70 -30.45 -9.99
C ILE A 432 -13.15 -31.87 -10.23
N ALA A 433 -13.41 -32.48 -11.40
CA ALA A 433 -13.06 -33.87 -11.69
C ALA A 433 -11.54 -34.11 -11.67
N GLU A 434 -10.76 -33.17 -12.11
CA GLU A 434 -9.29 -33.27 -12.10
C GLU A 434 -8.65 -32.73 -10.81
N GLY A 435 -9.43 -32.27 -9.84
CA GLY A 435 -8.94 -31.79 -8.54
C GLY A 435 -8.17 -30.46 -8.59
N TRP A 436 -8.40 -29.61 -9.62
CA TRP A 436 -7.78 -28.28 -9.71
C TRP A 436 -8.19 -27.35 -8.60
N LYS A 437 -9.39 -27.50 -8.06
CA LYS A 437 -9.87 -26.67 -6.96
C LYS A 437 -8.99 -26.74 -5.69
N ASN A 438 -8.15 -27.76 -5.56
CA ASN A 438 -7.20 -27.93 -4.45
C ASN A 438 -5.76 -27.58 -4.84
N PHE A 439 -5.56 -26.84 -5.91
CA PHE A 439 -4.24 -26.48 -6.42
C PHE A 439 -3.52 -25.47 -5.52
N GLY A 440 -4.23 -24.58 -4.85
CA GLY A 440 -3.69 -23.45 -4.11
C GLY A 440 -3.68 -22.18 -4.94
N GLY A 441 -2.66 -21.33 -4.76
CA GLY A 441 -2.54 -20.08 -5.49
C GLY A 441 -1.08 -19.67 -5.69
N MET A 442 -0.86 -18.81 -6.70
CA MET A 442 0.44 -18.23 -7.03
C MET A 442 0.29 -16.75 -7.37
N ARG A 443 1.22 -15.91 -6.92
CA ARG A 443 1.35 -14.48 -7.28
C ARG A 443 2.81 -14.18 -7.59
N ASN A 444 3.04 -13.26 -8.51
CA ASN A 444 4.34 -12.65 -8.76
C ASN A 444 4.15 -11.14 -8.87
N GLU A 445 5.00 -10.39 -8.17
CA GLU A 445 4.88 -8.94 -8.05
C GLU A 445 6.22 -8.27 -8.03
N GLU A 446 6.30 -7.10 -8.68
CA GLU A 446 7.38 -6.11 -8.57
C GLU A 446 6.81 -4.70 -8.83
N ASP A 447 7.61 -3.68 -8.47
CA ASP A 447 7.24 -2.29 -8.50
C ASP A 447 7.75 -1.57 -9.74
N TYR A 448 6.94 -0.67 -10.29
CA TYR A 448 7.22 0.07 -11.53
C TYR A 448 7.03 1.57 -11.37
N LEU A 449 7.92 2.31 -12.01
CA LEU A 449 7.86 3.77 -12.20
C LEU A 449 7.47 4.08 -13.64
N ILE A 450 6.49 4.96 -13.84
CA ILE A 450 6.21 5.55 -15.15
C ILE A 450 7.24 6.63 -15.44
N THR A 451 7.95 6.46 -16.55
CA THR A 451 8.87 7.46 -17.12
C THR A 451 8.17 8.32 -18.19
N ALA A 452 8.88 9.26 -18.79
CA ALA A 452 8.31 10.11 -19.84
C ALA A 452 7.83 9.33 -21.09
N ASP A 453 8.44 8.19 -21.38
CA ASP A 453 8.27 7.43 -22.62
C ASP A 453 7.93 5.94 -22.41
N GLY A 454 7.80 5.49 -21.15
CA GLY A 454 7.51 4.09 -20.86
C GLY A 454 7.37 3.82 -19.37
N ALA A 455 7.82 2.64 -18.95
CA ALA A 455 7.92 2.26 -17.54
C ALA A 455 9.25 1.56 -17.26
N THR A 456 9.73 1.70 -16.04
CA THR A 456 10.93 1.01 -15.56
C THR A 456 10.67 0.37 -14.22
N ARG A 457 11.27 -0.80 -13.97
CA ARG A 457 11.25 -1.41 -12.64
C ARG A 457 11.99 -0.51 -11.67
N VAL A 458 11.46 -0.36 -10.46
CA VAL A 458 12.12 0.32 -9.36
C VAL A 458 12.97 -0.69 -8.58
N GLY A 459 14.16 -0.28 -8.14
CA GLY A 459 15.08 -1.16 -7.44
C GLY A 459 15.63 -2.31 -8.30
N ARG A 460 16.34 -3.24 -7.65
CA ARG A 460 16.91 -4.39 -8.34
C ARG A 460 15.87 -5.48 -8.60
N ARG A 461 16.08 -6.24 -9.67
CA ARG A 461 15.22 -7.37 -10.02
C ARG A 461 15.40 -8.54 -9.05
N LYS A 462 14.31 -9.16 -8.61
CA LYS A 462 14.36 -10.46 -7.92
C LYS A 462 14.37 -11.64 -8.89
N ALA A 463 14.78 -12.83 -8.43
CA ALA A 463 14.58 -14.07 -9.16
C ALA A 463 13.05 -14.35 -9.28
N GLY A 464 12.57 -14.60 -10.50
CA GLY A 464 11.14 -14.81 -10.77
C GLY A 464 10.83 -16.16 -11.41
N THR A 465 11.77 -16.78 -12.12
CA THR A 465 11.57 -18.09 -12.75
C THR A 465 11.96 -19.22 -11.81
N LEU A 466 11.33 -20.41 -11.98
CA LEU A 466 11.71 -21.60 -11.23
C LEU A 466 13.18 -21.98 -11.40
N ALA A 467 13.75 -21.73 -12.59
CA ALA A 467 15.16 -21.98 -12.87
C ALA A 467 16.09 -21.01 -12.11
N GLU A 468 15.75 -19.72 -12.05
CA GLU A 468 16.50 -18.73 -11.27
C GLU A 468 16.46 -19.03 -9.77
N ILE A 469 15.27 -19.40 -9.26
CA ILE A 469 15.10 -19.79 -7.85
C ILE A 469 15.93 -21.03 -7.54
N ALA A 470 15.91 -22.03 -8.40
CA ALA A 470 16.75 -23.23 -8.24
C ALA A 470 18.25 -22.89 -8.25
N ALA A 471 18.68 -21.99 -9.12
CA ALA A 471 20.10 -21.54 -9.18
C ALA A 471 20.56 -20.81 -7.92
N LEU A 472 19.67 -20.14 -7.18
CA LEU A 472 19.97 -19.50 -5.89
C LEU A 472 20.24 -20.50 -4.76
N ARG A 473 19.75 -21.75 -4.91
CA ARG A 473 19.91 -22.82 -3.91
C ARG A 473 21.18 -23.65 -4.09
N GLY A 474 21.85 -23.56 -5.24
CA GLY A 474 23.08 -24.27 -5.63
C GLY A 474 22.80 -25.50 -6.45
#